data_9171bca57f56daeeda27fb2a4729d0ff
#
_entry.id   9171bca57f56daeeda27fb2a4729d0ff
#
_cell.length_a   1.000
_cell.length_b   1.000
_cell.length_c   1.000
_cell.angle_alpha   90.00
_cell.angle_beta   90.00
_cell.angle_gamma   90.00
#
_symmetry.space_group_name_H-M   'P 1'
#
loop_
_entity.id
_entity.type
_entity.pdbx_description
1 polymer ?
#
loop_
_entity_poly.entity_id
_entity_poly.type
_entity_poly.pdbx_seq_one_letter_code
_entity_poly.pdbx_strand_id
1 'polypeptide(L)'
;MLKRPENLGVIHFIGIGGIGMSGIAEILVQSGYLVQGSDIKASNNTKRLEKLGIEVFIGQRKSNILNAKIIVVSTAISKKNIELVEAKKIFLPIVHRAEMLGELMRLKQSIAIAGTHGKTTTTSLIAKMIEENGMDPTIINGGIISSLNSNARMGKGDWMVVEADESDGSFTKLNPTAAVITNIDLEHLDFHKNEKNLELAFFNFLSSIPFYGFICLCTDHPRVQKLISKLEDKKVITYGLSANADVRATNIIYNNNKMNFTLSISNRRKLEISSYEIEFSMIGIHNIQNALATIATGIELKIPIEKIKNTLKTFTGVQRRFQNVGNFKNTTIIDDYGHHPVEINAALAAARLLTPKNKIISIFQPHRYSRIKDLFNDFCSCFNDADYVFLLDVYPAGEEPLKGFESNDLKNGLLKYGHKNVSYIESNKALIREILKIISPHDIIICLGAGSITKIANTLEKELHNGS
;
A
#
# COMPACT_ATOMS: atom_id res chain seq x y z
N MET A 1 4.94 26.97 -15.99
CA MET A 1 5.78 26.41 -14.90
C MET A 1 5.70 27.35 -13.72
N LEU A 2 5.17 26.89 -12.60
CA LEU A 2 5.26 27.63 -11.34
C LEU A 2 6.76 27.70 -10.97
N LYS A 3 7.29 28.91 -10.80
CA LYS A 3 8.68 29.10 -10.35
C LYS A 3 8.81 28.51 -8.94
N ARG A 4 9.88 27.75 -8.72
CA ARG A 4 10.26 27.32 -7.36
C ARG A 4 10.38 28.54 -6.46
N PRO A 5 9.91 28.48 -5.21
CA PRO A 5 10.24 29.52 -4.25
C PRO A 5 11.77 29.58 -4.10
N GLU A 6 12.38 30.65 -4.57
CA GLU A 6 13.82 30.85 -4.40
C GLU A 6 14.10 31.06 -2.91
N ASN A 7 15.07 30.34 -2.35
CA ASN A 7 15.58 30.49 -0.97
C ASN A 7 14.65 30.11 0.19
N LEU A 8 14.03 28.92 0.13
CA LEU A 8 13.34 28.37 1.33
C LEU A 8 14.30 28.04 2.49
N GLY A 9 15.61 28.00 2.25
CA GLY A 9 16.61 27.54 3.22
C GLY A 9 16.53 26.03 3.46
N VAL A 10 17.04 25.55 4.59
CA VAL A 10 17.10 24.13 4.91
C VAL A 10 15.76 23.64 5.43
N ILE A 11 15.24 22.57 4.82
CA ILE A 11 14.02 21.87 5.22
C ILE A 11 14.42 20.68 6.10
N HIS A 12 13.96 20.65 7.35
CA HIS A 12 14.27 19.57 8.30
C HIS A 12 13.08 18.63 8.51
N PHE A 13 13.31 17.34 8.32
CA PHE A 13 12.31 16.29 8.48
C PHE A 13 12.48 15.59 9.83
N ILE A 14 11.47 15.63 10.70
CA ILE A 14 11.45 14.86 11.95
C ILE A 14 10.87 13.48 11.66
N GLY A 15 11.66 12.42 11.89
CA GLY A 15 11.30 11.04 11.50
C GLY A 15 11.53 10.78 10.01
N ILE A 16 12.65 11.24 9.45
CA ILE A 16 12.96 11.21 8.00
C ILE A 16 13.03 9.80 7.43
N GLY A 17 13.36 8.77 8.25
CA GLY A 17 13.43 7.37 7.83
C GLY A 17 12.07 6.69 7.62
N GLY A 18 10.97 7.33 8.00
CA GLY A 18 9.63 6.83 7.72
C GLY A 18 9.38 6.73 6.21
N ILE A 19 8.61 5.71 5.77
CA ILE A 19 8.44 5.41 4.35
C ILE A 19 7.90 6.62 3.56
N GLY A 20 6.84 7.26 4.02
CA GLY A 20 6.28 8.45 3.36
C GLY A 20 7.13 9.71 3.48
N MET A 21 7.92 9.84 4.57
CA MET A 21 8.81 10.99 4.79
C MET A 21 10.03 10.91 3.88
N SER A 22 10.67 9.73 3.81
CA SER A 22 11.87 9.51 3.01
C SER A 22 11.64 9.73 1.52
N GLY A 23 10.48 9.33 0.99
CA GLY A 23 10.13 9.55 -0.42
C GLY A 23 10.01 11.05 -0.76
N ILE A 24 9.36 11.83 0.09
CA ILE A 24 9.23 13.28 -0.09
C ILE A 24 10.61 13.96 0.00
N ALA A 25 11.42 13.60 1.02
CA ALA A 25 12.76 14.13 1.21
C ALA A 25 13.66 13.86 -0.02
N GLU A 26 13.60 12.65 -0.58
CA GLU A 26 14.31 12.26 -1.79
C GLU A 26 13.93 13.13 -3.00
N ILE A 27 12.63 13.32 -3.25
CA ILE A 27 12.15 14.17 -4.36
C ILE A 27 12.55 15.63 -4.17
N LEU A 28 12.49 16.16 -2.95
CA LEU A 28 12.91 17.53 -2.66
C LEU A 28 14.40 17.74 -2.96
N VAL A 29 15.28 16.84 -2.50
CA VAL A 29 16.72 16.97 -2.75
C VAL A 29 17.03 16.86 -4.26
N GLN A 30 16.41 15.89 -4.96
CA GLN A 30 16.55 15.77 -6.41
C GLN A 30 15.97 16.95 -7.18
N SER A 31 15.03 17.68 -6.56
CA SER A 31 14.49 18.95 -7.05
C SER A 31 15.38 20.15 -6.73
N GLY A 32 16.51 19.98 -6.02
CA GLY A 32 17.48 21.02 -5.71
C GLY A 32 17.19 21.79 -4.43
N TYR A 33 16.31 21.28 -3.53
CA TYR A 33 16.12 21.86 -2.20
C TYR A 33 17.18 21.35 -1.22
N LEU A 34 17.51 22.16 -0.24
CA LEU A 34 18.38 21.77 0.87
C LEU A 34 17.56 21.01 1.91
N VAL A 35 17.85 19.74 2.10
CA VAL A 35 17.11 18.86 3.00
C VAL A 35 18.05 18.24 4.03
N GLN A 36 17.60 18.22 5.28
CA GLN A 36 18.19 17.45 6.38
C GLN A 36 17.09 16.77 7.19
N GLY A 37 17.43 15.89 8.12
CA GLY A 37 16.40 15.34 9.01
C GLY A 37 16.94 14.51 10.14
N SER A 38 16.06 14.12 11.05
CA SER A 38 16.37 13.26 12.18
C SER A 38 15.53 11.97 12.18
N ASP A 39 16.05 10.91 12.77
CA ASP A 39 15.30 9.71 13.10
C ASP A 39 15.77 9.12 14.42
N ILE A 40 14.91 8.33 15.09
CA ILE A 40 15.23 7.68 16.36
C ILE A 40 16.33 6.63 16.16
N LYS A 41 16.33 5.93 15.02
CA LYS A 41 17.28 4.85 14.69
C LYS A 41 17.64 4.83 13.21
N ALA A 42 18.83 4.33 12.94
CA ALA A 42 19.27 4.09 11.56
C ALA A 42 18.42 2.99 10.89
N SER A 43 18.12 3.16 9.62
CA SER A 43 17.35 2.24 8.80
C SER A 43 17.88 2.21 7.36
N ASN A 44 17.37 1.31 6.53
CA ASN A 44 17.72 1.30 5.10
C ASN A 44 17.31 2.61 4.41
N ASN A 45 16.21 3.23 4.83
CA ASN A 45 15.79 4.52 4.29
C ASN A 45 16.74 5.64 4.67
N THR A 46 17.17 5.74 5.94
CA THR A 46 18.14 6.78 6.37
C THR A 46 19.45 6.64 5.62
N LYS A 47 19.99 5.40 5.49
CA LYS A 47 21.21 5.14 4.73
C LYS A 47 21.09 5.49 3.25
N ARG A 48 19.91 5.29 2.65
CA ARG A 48 19.63 5.69 1.26
C ARG A 48 19.66 7.21 1.11
N LEU A 49 19.03 7.92 2.04
CA LEU A 49 19.01 9.38 2.04
C LEU A 49 20.41 10.00 2.23
N GLU A 50 21.24 9.43 3.10
CA GLU A 50 22.63 9.83 3.27
C GLU A 50 23.44 9.69 1.97
N LYS A 51 23.23 8.60 1.19
CA LYS A 51 23.85 8.43 -0.14
C LYS A 51 23.41 9.47 -1.17
N LEU A 52 22.25 10.10 -0.98
CA LEU A 52 21.76 11.21 -1.80
C LEU A 52 22.26 12.59 -1.31
N GLY A 53 23.13 12.61 -0.29
CA GLY A 53 23.71 13.84 0.26
C GLY A 53 22.83 14.54 1.30
N ILE A 54 21.80 13.88 1.82
CA ILE A 54 20.99 14.40 2.91
C ILE A 54 21.69 14.16 4.24
N GLU A 55 21.85 15.20 5.05
CA GLU A 55 22.36 15.08 6.41
C GLU A 55 21.29 14.46 7.32
N VAL A 56 21.57 13.27 7.89
CA VAL A 56 20.63 12.53 8.75
C VAL A 56 21.18 12.40 10.17
N PHE A 57 20.48 12.97 11.14
CA PHE A 57 20.82 12.89 12.56
C PHE A 57 20.14 11.68 13.19
N ILE A 58 20.93 10.76 13.76
CA ILE A 58 20.38 9.66 14.56
C ILE A 58 20.24 10.12 16.02
N GLY A 59 19.00 10.03 16.50
CA GLY A 59 18.60 10.64 17.78
C GLY A 59 18.08 12.06 17.60
N GLN A 60 17.03 12.37 18.34
CA GLN A 60 16.33 13.67 18.25
C GLN A 60 16.90 14.63 19.30
N ARG A 61 17.35 15.81 18.88
CA ARG A 61 17.98 16.83 19.73
C ARG A 61 17.62 18.23 19.20
N LYS A 62 17.53 19.20 20.12
CA LYS A 62 17.29 20.61 19.77
C LYS A 62 18.32 21.18 18.78
N SER A 63 19.57 20.73 18.88
CA SER A 63 20.66 21.16 17.99
C SER A 63 20.45 20.78 16.53
N ASN A 64 19.68 19.71 16.24
CA ASN A 64 19.48 19.26 14.87
C ASN A 64 18.73 20.27 13.99
N ILE A 65 17.94 21.17 14.60
CA ILE A 65 17.13 22.13 13.86
C ILE A 65 17.73 23.56 13.78
N LEU A 66 18.95 23.78 14.28
CA LEU A 66 19.55 25.11 14.33
C LEU A 66 19.64 25.79 12.97
N ASN A 67 19.94 25.03 11.91
CA ASN A 67 20.05 25.56 10.55
C ASN A 67 18.73 25.47 9.77
N ALA A 68 17.69 24.86 10.34
CA ALA A 68 16.42 24.68 9.67
C ALA A 68 15.66 26.00 9.50
N LYS A 69 14.96 26.13 8.38
CA LYS A 69 14.02 27.22 8.11
C LYS A 69 12.57 26.73 8.08
N ILE A 70 12.38 25.45 7.80
CA ILE A 70 11.07 24.78 7.74
C ILE A 70 11.21 23.41 8.40
N ILE A 71 10.21 23.04 9.19
CA ILE A 71 10.12 21.70 9.79
C ILE A 71 9.02 20.92 9.10
N VAL A 72 9.29 19.67 8.71
CA VAL A 72 8.30 18.74 8.18
C VAL A 72 8.07 17.63 9.19
N VAL A 73 6.79 17.37 9.52
CA VAL A 73 6.38 16.35 10.49
C VAL A 73 5.29 15.45 9.91
N SER A 74 5.24 14.21 10.42
CA SER A 74 4.09 13.31 10.21
C SER A 74 3.25 13.21 11.48
N THR A 75 2.05 12.65 11.37
CA THR A 75 1.16 12.38 12.49
C THR A 75 1.73 11.38 13.52
N ALA A 76 2.71 10.56 13.10
CA ALA A 76 3.42 9.64 13.98
C ALA A 76 4.36 10.34 14.98
N ILE A 77 4.68 11.62 14.78
CA ILE A 77 5.58 12.37 15.67
C ILE A 77 4.81 12.89 16.87
N SER A 78 5.26 12.49 18.06
CA SER A 78 4.66 12.94 19.33
C SER A 78 4.70 14.46 19.47
N LYS A 79 3.62 15.07 19.95
CA LYS A 79 3.56 16.51 20.29
C LYS A 79 4.61 16.93 21.32
N LYS A 80 5.16 15.96 22.09
CA LYS A 80 6.23 16.16 23.09
C LYS A 80 7.64 16.01 22.49
N ASN A 81 7.78 15.74 21.18
CA ASN A 81 9.06 15.61 20.53
C ASN A 81 9.92 16.85 20.73
N ILE A 82 11.19 16.66 21.12
CA ILE A 82 12.08 17.74 21.56
C ILE A 82 12.39 18.74 20.43
N GLU A 83 12.54 18.27 19.19
CA GLU A 83 12.77 19.12 18.01
C GLU A 83 11.51 19.90 17.66
N LEU A 84 10.33 19.25 17.70
CA LEU A 84 9.06 19.89 17.42
C LEU A 84 8.71 20.97 18.48
N VAL A 85 9.00 20.70 19.77
CA VAL A 85 8.81 21.68 20.84
C VAL A 85 9.73 22.88 20.67
N GLU A 86 11.00 22.64 20.34
CA GLU A 86 11.97 23.73 20.11
C GLU A 86 11.60 24.55 18.88
N ALA A 87 11.20 23.87 17.77
CA ALA A 87 10.76 24.56 16.55
C ALA A 87 9.60 25.55 16.81
N LYS A 88 8.62 25.13 17.62
CA LYS A 88 7.51 26.00 18.05
C LYS A 88 8.00 27.18 18.88
N LYS A 89 8.94 26.96 19.78
CA LYS A 89 9.50 27.99 20.65
C LYS A 89 10.22 29.09 19.87
N ILE A 90 10.91 28.73 18.78
CA ILE A 90 11.65 29.68 17.92
C ILE A 90 10.86 30.08 16.67
N PHE A 91 9.55 29.80 16.64
CA PHE A 91 8.60 30.19 15.58
C PHE A 91 8.98 29.72 14.17
N LEU A 92 9.60 28.53 14.01
CA LEU A 92 9.81 27.93 12.71
C LEU A 92 8.48 27.49 12.09
N PRO A 93 8.27 27.69 10.79
CA PRO A 93 7.15 27.10 10.06
C PRO A 93 7.16 25.58 10.21
N ILE A 94 6.01 25.00 10.57
CA ILE A 94 5.82 23.56 10.71
C ILE A 94 4.78 23.12 9.68
N VAL A 95 5.19 22.25 8.78
CA VAL A 95 4.40 21.75 7.66
C VAL A 95 4.13 20.25 7.87
N HIS A 96 2.91 19.81 7.69
CA HIS A 96 2.61 18.39 7.72
C HIS A 96 3.06 17.67 6.44
N ARG A 97 3.43 16.40 6.56
CA ARG A 97 3.87 15.53 5.44
C ARG A 97 2.97 15.66 4.20
N ALA A 98 1.66 15.61 4.39
CA ALA A 98 0.72 15.69 3.27
C ALA A 98 0.64 17.09 2.65
N GLU A 99 0.82 18.15 3.43
CA GLU A 99 0.92 19.52 2.90
C GLU A 99 2.17 19.69 2.04
N MET A 100 3.31 19.16 2.50
CA MET A 100 4.54 19.14 1.71
C MET A 100 4.38 18.34 0.42
N LEU A 101 3.71 17.18 0.49
CA LEU A 101 3.37 16.39 -0.69
C LEU A 101 2.45 17.16 -1.64
N GLY A 102 1.43 17.84 -1.11
CA GLY A 102 0.53 18.69 -1.90
C GLY A 102 1.27 19.79 -2.66
N GLU A 103 2.26 20.44 -2.02
CA GLU A 103 3.09 21.44 -2.70
C GLU A 103 3.96 20.82 -3.82
N LEU A 104 4.51 19.63 -3.64
CA LEU A 104 5.21 18.91 -4.72
C LEU A 104 4.27 18.58 -5.88
N MET A 105 3.03 18.13 -5.57
CA MET A 105 2.03 17.79 -6.58
C MET A 105 1.62 18.99 -7.45
N ARG A 106 1.66 20.21 -6.91
CA ARG A 106 1.37 21.44 -7.67
C ARG A 106 2.35 21.72 -8.81
N LEU A 107 3.53 21.10 -8.76
CA LEU A 107 4.56 21.31 -9.78
C LEU A 107 4.35 20.44 -11.03
N LYS A 108 3.44 19.47 -10.99
CA LYS A 108 3.18 18.48 -12.06
C LYS A 108 1.69 18.15 -12.15
N GLN A 109 1.27 17.59 -13.27
CA GLN A 109 -0.01 16.90 -13.33
C GLN A 109 0.07 15.65 -12.45
N SER A 110 -0.91 15.42 -11.58
CA SER A 110 -0.79 14.37 -10.58
C SER A 110 -1.99 13.43 -10.58
N ILE A 111 -1.70 12.15 -10.41
CA ILE A 111 -2.67 11.08 -10.20
C ILE A 111 -2.51 10.60 -8.77
N ALA A 112 -3.53 10.75 -7.95
CA ALA A 112 -3.54 10.29 -6.57
C ALA A 112 -4.38 9.01 -6.44
N ILE A 113 -3.79 7.97 -5.86
CA ILE A 113 -4.44 6.70 -5.63
C ILE A 113 -4.79 6.58 -4.15
N ALA A 114 -6.09 6.59 -3.84
CA ALA A 114 -6.62 6.47 -2.49
C ALA A 114 -7.53 5.24 -2.36
N GLY A 115 -7.90 4.92 -1.12
CA GLY A 115 -8.73 3.79 -0.77
C GLY A 115 -8.09 2.96 0.34
N THR A 116 -8.83 2.07 0.96
CA THR A 116 -8.35 1.30 2.11
C THR A 116 -7.29 0.28 1.69
N HIS A 117 -7.56 -0.51 0.66
CA HIS A 117 -6.68 -1.59 0.17
C HIS A 117 -6.29 -1.40 -1.29
N GLY A 118 -5.14 -1.98 -1.70
CA GLY A 118 -4.68 -1.99 -3.08
C GLY A 118 -3.96 -0.73 -3.56
N LYS A 119 -3.89 0.35 -2.76
CA LYS A 119 -3.21 1.63 -3.11
C LYS A 119 -1.82 1.44 -3.69
N THR A 120 -0.94 0.81 -2.93
CA THR A 120 0.48 0.64 -3.27
C THR A 120 0.68 -0.12 -4.58
N THR A 121 -0.08 -1.19 -4.79
CA THR A 121 -0.02 -1.99 -6.02
C THR A 121 -0.53 -1.20 -7.22
N THR A 122 -1.68 -0.51 -7.08
CA THR A 122 -2.26 0.31 -8.13
C THR A 122 -1.35 1.49 -8.50
N THR A 123 -0.77 2.17 -7.50
CA THR A 123 0.22 3.24 -7.71
C THR A 123 1.42 2.73 -8.52
N SER A 124 1.95 1.55 -8.16
CA SER A 124 3.09 0.94 -8.87
C SER A 124 2.75 0.54 -10.30
N LEU A 125 1.57 -0.03 -10.55
CA LEU A 125 1.09 -0.41 -11.87
C LEU A 125 0.91 0.81 -12.78
N ILE A 126 0.25 1.86 -12.29
CA ILE A 126 0.03 3.10 -13.04
C ILE A 126 1.37 3.78 -13.33
N ALA A 127 2.26 3.86 -12.34
CA ALA A 127 3.58 4.46 -12.51
C ALA A 127 4.40 3.73 -13.58
N LYS A 128 4.43 2.38 -13.54
CA LYS A 128 5.12 1.56 -14.54
C LYS A 128 4.50 1.72 -15.93
N MET A 129 3.18 1.75 -16.04
CA MET A 129 2.49 1.97 -17.31
C MET A 129 2.88 3.31 -17.94
N ILE A 130 2.89 4.39 -17.17
CA ILE A 130 3.27 5.73 -17.63
C ILE A 130 4.75 5.76 -18.04
N GLU A 131 5.63 5.11 -17.24
CA GLU A 131 7.07 5.00 -17.52
C GLU A 131 7.36 4.25 -18.83
N GLU A 132 6.77 3.07 -19.04
CA GLU A 132 6.94 2.26 -20.25
C GLU A 132 6.40 2.94 -21.52
N ASN A 133 5.55 3.96 -21.35
CA ASN A 133 5.09 4.83 -22.43
C ASN A 133 5.97 6.06 -22.68
N GLY A 134 7.14 6.14 -22.01
CA GLY A 134 8.11 7.21 -22.22
C GLY A 134 7.76 8.54 -21.56
N MET A 135 6.78 8.55 -20.66
CA MET A 135 6.33 9.77 -19.98
C MET A 135 7.13 10.08 -18.69
N ASP A 136 8.06 9.22 -18.29
CA ASP A 136 8.99 9.37 -17.16
C ASP A 136 8.40 10.05 -15.92
N PRO A 137 7.46 9.41 -15.18
CA PRO A 137 6.73 10.05 -14.09
C PRO A 137 7.59 10.21 -12.83
N THR A 138 7.28 11.24 -12.03
CA THR A 138 7.68 11.28 -10.62
C THR A 138 6.76 10.35 -9.82
N ILE A 139 7.32 9.55 -8.91
CA ILE A 139 6.59 8.52 -8.18
C ILE A 139 6.81 8.73 -6.68
N ILE A 140 5.73 8.68 -5.88
CA ILE A 140 5.77 8.56 -4.42
C ILE A 140 4.77 7.49 -4.01
N ASN A 141 5.28 6.38 -3.47
CA ASN A 141 4.52 5.20 -3.13
C ASN A 141 4.62 4.88 -1.63
N GLY A 142 3.63 4.19 -1.08
CA GLY A 142 3.62 3.73 0.31
C GLY A 142 4.46 2.47 0.57
N GLY A 143 4.94 1.80 -0.48
CA GLY A 143 5.80 0.62 -0.42
C GLY A 143 6.98 0.72 -1.38
N ILE A 144 7.95 -0.18 -1.21
CA ILE A 144 9.12 -0.26 -2.09
C ILE A 144 8.70 -0.94 -3.40
N ILE A 145 8.88 -0.25 -4.51
CA ILE A 145 8.68 -0.78 -5.86
C ILE A 145 9.87 -1.69 -6.20
N SER A 146 9.61 -2.95 -6.51
CA SER A 146 10.67 -3.96 -6.70
C SER A 146 11.69 -3.57 -7.77
N SER A 147 11.24 -3.01 -8.90
CA SER A 147 12.11 -2.59 -10.01
C SER A 147 12.98 -1.37 -9.68
N LEU A 148 12.57 -0.53 -8.72
CA LEU A 148 13.28 0.70 -8.33
C LEU A 148 14.11 0.54 -7.06
N ASN A 149 13.84 -0.50 -6.27
CA ASN A 149 14.36 -0.68 -4.90
C ASN A 149 14.20 0.60 -4.03
N SER A 150 13.19 1.39 -4.33
CA SER A 150 12.82 2.64 -3.67
C SER A 150 11.31 2.81 -3.65
N ASN A 151 10.82 3.60 -2.71
CA ASN A 151 9.43 4.03 -2.65
C ASN A 151 9.18 5.37 -3.35
N ALA A 152 10.22 6.02 -3.86
CA ALA A 152 10.11 7.28 -4.58
C ALA A 152 11.12 7.33 -5.73
N ARG A 153 10.76 8.06 -6.77
CA ARG A 153 11.63 8.39 -7.89
C ARG A 153 11.21 9.72 -8.50
N MET A 154 12.15 10.60 -8.73
CA MET A 154 11.91 11.80 -9.51
C MET A 154 12.05 11.48 -11.00
N GLY A 155 10.98 11.72 -11.75
CA GLY A 155 10.97 11.67 -13.22
C GLY A 155 11.04 13.07 -13.84
N LYS A 156 11.47 13.13 -15.09
CA LYS A 156 11.57 14.37 -15.89
C LYS A 156 10.25 14.75 -16.56
N GLY A 157 9.31 13.80 -16.66
CA GLY A 157 8.01 14.02 -17.31
C GLY A 157 7.05 14.89 -16.50
N ASP A 158 5.93 15.23 -17.12
CA ASP A 158 4.92 16.15 -16.53
C ASP A 158 4.01 15.47 -15.51
N TRP A 159 4.02 14.15 -15.42
CA TRP A 159 3.15 13.39 -14.52
C TRP A 159 3.82 13.03 -13.20
N MET A 160 3.02 13.04 -12.15
CA MET A 160 3.36 12.55 -10.83
C MET A 160 2.31 11.54 -10.38
N VAL A 161 2.74 10.36 -9.95
CA VAL A 161 1.86 9.30 -9.42
C VAL A 161 2.12 9.15 -7.94
N VAL A 162 1.09 9.33 -7.13
CA VAL A 162 1.23 9.34 -5.66
C VAL A 162 0.22 8.42 -4.99
N GLU A 163 0.66 7.71 -3.98
CA GLU A 163 -0.22 7.05 -3.03
C GLU A 163 -0.75 8.07 -2.01
N ALA A 164 -2.07 8.19 -1.92
CA ALA A 164 -2.77 9.10 -1.02
C ALA A 164 -3.26 8.32 0.22
N ASP A 165 -2.76 8.69 1.39
CA ASP A 165 -3.03 8.01 2.66
C ASP A 165 -4.25 8.64 3.36
N GLU A 166 -5.33 7.88 3.51
CA GLU A 166 -6.57 8.30 4.14
C GLU A 166 -6.56 8.20 5.67
N SER A 167 -5.56 7.51 6.24
CA SER A 167 -5.55 7.09 7.65
C SER A 167 -5.66 8.21 8.67
N ASP A 168 -5.16 9.39 8.34
CA ASP A 168 -5.18 10.60 9.18
C ASP A 168 -5.96 11.76 8.53
N GLY A 169 -6.73 11.48 7.48
CA GLY A 169 -7.52 12.47 6.74
C GLY A 169 -6.69 13.49 5.97
N SER A 170 -5.37 13.41 6.03
CA SER A 170 -4.47 14.39 5.40
C SER A 170 -4.51 14.36 3.87
N PHE A 171 -4.97 13.26 3.26
CA PHE A 171 -5.17 13.14 1.81
C PHE A 171 -6.15 14.20 1.26
N THR A 172 -7.08 14.71 2.08
CA THR A 172 -8.01 15.78 1.69
C THR A 172 -7.31 17.12 1.41
N LYS A 173 -6.04 17.26 1.83
CA LYS A 173 -5.20 18.44 1.53
C LYS A 173 -4.48 18.31 0.19
N LEU A 174 -4.52 17.15 -0.46
CA LEU A 174 -3.98 16.94 -1.78
C LEU A 174 -4.97 17.48 -2.82
N ASN A 175 -4.46 18.14 -3.85
CA ASN A 175 -5.26 18.67 -4.96
C ASN A 175 -4.76 18.03 -6.28
N PRO A 176 -5.02 16.74 -6.51
CA PRO A 176 -4.53 16.05 -7.71
C PRO A 176 -5.30 16.45 -8.96
N THR A 177 -4.67 16.24 -10.14
CA THR A 177 -5.33 16.38 -11.44
C THR A 177 -6.31 15.23 -11.69
N ALA A 178 -5.98 14.03 -11.23
CA ALA A 178 -6.82 12.85 -11.33
C ALA A 178 -6.77 12.01 -10.05
N ALA A 179 -7.82 11.27 -9.78
CA ALA A 179 -7.91 10.37 -8.62
C ALA A 179 -8.35 8.96 -9.02
N VAL A 180 -7.84 7.98 -8.28
CA VAL A 180 -8.29 6.58 -8.35
C VAL A 180 -8.73 6.17 -6.97
N ILE A 181 -9.94 5.64 -6.82
CA ILE A 181 -10.42 5.04 -5.56
C ILE A 181 -10.59 3.54 -5.74
N THR A 182 -9.86 2.78 -4.97
CA THR A 182 -9.89 1.31 -5.01
C THR A 182 -11.08 0.73 -4.26
N ASN A 183 -11.24 1.11 -3.00
CA ASN A 183 -12.33 0.68 -2.10
C ASN A 183 -12.37 1.61 -0.88
N ILE A 184 -13.44 1.51 -0.07
CA ILE A 184 -13.60 2.29 1.17
C ILE A 184 -14.14 1.35 2.25
N ASP A 185 -13.26 0.69 3.00
CA ASP A 185 -13.61 -0.11 4.15
C ASP A 185 -13.59 0.71 5.45
N LEU A 186 -14.24 0.19 6.50
CA LEU A 186 -14.32 0.86 7.79
C LEU A 186 -12.99 0.66 8.56
N GLU A 187 -11.99 1.38 8.14
CA GLU A 187 -10.69 1.45 8.82
C GLU A 187 -10.43 2.88 9.32
N HIS A 188 -9.48 3.03 10.25
CA HIS A 188 -9.07 4.34 10.78
C HIS A 188 -10.21 5.13 11.46
N LEU A 189 -11.17 4.42 12.10
CA LEU A 189 -12.29 5.05 12.81
C LEU A 189 -11.83 5.76 14.10
N ASP A 190 -10.64 5.49 14.60
CA ASP A 190 -9.96 6.28 15.63
C ASP A 190 -9.79 7.74 15.19
N PHE A 191 -9.50 7.99 13.92
CA PHE A 191 -9.41 9.31 13.33
C PHE A 191 -10.78 9.80 12.82
N HIS A 192 -11.41 9.07 11.91
CA HIS A 192 -12.64 9.50 11.20
C HIS A 192 -13.90 9.48 12.11
N LYS A 193 -13.84 8.79 13.25
CA LYS A 193 -14.92 8.64 14.25
C LYS A 193 -16.09 7.77 13.79
N ASN A 194 -16.54 7.86 12.55
CA ASN A 194 -17.66 7.10 12.01
C ASN A 194 -17.61 7.01 10.47
N GLU A 195 -18.44 6.13 9.91
CA GLU A 195 -18.57 5.90 8.48
C GLU A 195 -18.90 7.18 7.69
N LYS A 196 -19.79 8.02 8.19
CA LYS A 196 -20.21 9.25 7.50
C LYS A 196 -19.05 10.22 7.31
N ASN A 197 -18.20 10.38 8.32
CA ASN A 197 -17.03 11.24 8.23
C ASN A 197 -15.99 10.69 7.26
N LEU A 198 -15.82 9.36 7.23
CA LEU A 198 -14.93 8.70 6.28
C LEU A 198 -15.42 8.92 4.84
N GLU A 199 -16.71 8.65 4.57
CA GLU A 199 -17.33 8.91 3.25
C GLU A 199 -17.22 10.40 2.86
N LEU A 200 -17.42 11.33 3.80
CA LEU A 200 -17.29 12.76 3.56
C LEU A 200 -15.85 13.16 3.23
N ALA A 201 -14.86 12.58 3.89
CA ALA A 201 -13.46 12.83 3.58
C ALA A 201 -13.11 12.41 2.14
N PHE A 202 -13.55 11.23 1.70
CA PHE A 202 -13.40 10.79 0.31
C PHE A 202 -14.15 11.69 -0.68
N PHE A 203 -15.38 12.09 -0.36
CA PHE A 203 -16.14 13.02 -1.19
C PHE A 203 -15.42 14.37 -1.35
N ASN A 204 -14.93 14.96 -0.25
CA ASN A 204 -14.18 16.22 -0.28
C ASN A 204 -12.90 16.10 -1.11
N PHE A 205 -12.17 14.99 -0.97
CA PHE A 205 -11.01 14.71 -1.78
C PHE A 205 -11.33 14.64 -3.28
N LEU A 206 -12.39 13.91 -3.66
CA LEU A 206 -12.80 13.79 -5.07
C LEU A 206 -13.36 15.11 -5.63
N SER A 207 -14.03 15.91 -4.80
CA SER A 207 -14.55 17.23 -5.18
C SER A 207 -13.45 18.23 -5.53
N SER A 208 -12.21 18.03 -5.01
CA SER A 208 -11.04 18.87 -5.32
C SER A 208 -10.49 18.64 -6.75
N ILE A 209 -10.88 17.55 -7.44
CA ILE A 209 -10.44 17.27 -8.79
C ILE A 209 -10.93 18.35 -9.74
N PRO A 210 -10.05 18.97 -10.55
CA PRO A 210 -10.43 20.05 -11.45
C PRO A 210 -11.34 19.55 -12.59
N PHE A 211 -12.06 20.46 -13.24
CA PHE A 211 -13.01 20.15 -14.31
C PHE A 211 -12.37 19.45 -15.55
N TYR A 212 -11.08 19.66 -15.75
CA TYR A 212 -10.30 19.03 -16.82
C TYR A 212 -9.65 17.69 -16.42
N GLY A 213 -9.75 17.33 -15.14
CA GLY A 213 -9.26 16.07 -14.60
C GLY A 213 -10.24 14.92 -14.80
N PHE A 214 -9.94 13.78 -14.15
CA PHE A 214 -10.81 12.60 -14.17
C PHE A 214 -10.71 11.82 -12.86
N ILE A 215 -11.71 10.97 -12.63
CA ILE A 215 -11.82 10.13 -11.43
C ILE A 215 -12.11 8.69 -11.88
N CYS A 216 -11.29 7.71 -11.43
CA CYS A 216 -11.54 6.28 -11.63
C CYS A 216 -12.09 5.66 -10.34
N LEU A 217 -13.28 5.04 -10.37
CA LEU A 217 -14.00 4.52 -9.22
C LEU A 217 -14.32 3.03 -9.36
N CYS A 218 -13.97 2.22 -8.35
CA CYS A 218 -14.30 0.80 -8.31
C CYS A 218 -15.78 0.58 -7.97
N THR A 219 -16.56 0.05 -8.92
CA THR A 219 -18.00 -0.23 -8.71
C THR A 219 -18.28 -1.48 -7.91
N ASP A 220 -17.29 -2.30 -7.61
CA ASP A 220 -17.49 -3.52 -6.82
C ASP A 220 -17.65 -3.23 -5.33
N HIS A 221 -17.34 -2.00 -4.90
CA HIS A 221 -17.42 -1.61 -3.50
C HIS A 221 -18.63 -0.70 -3.22
N PRO A 222 -19.56 -1.09 -2.31
CA PRO A 222 -20.81 -0.37 -2.11
C PRO A 222 -20.65 1.11 -1.71
N ARG A 223 -19.64 1.44 -0.87
CA ARG A 223 -19.40 2.82 -0.45
C ARG A 223 -18.84 3.67 -1.58
N VAL A 224 -18.05 3.09 -2.48
CA VAL A 224 -17.57 3.79 -3.68
C VAL A 224 -18.74 4.05 -4.63
N GLN A 225 -19.65 3.09 -4.81
CA GLN A 225 -20.87 3.29 -5.62
C GLN A 225 -21.71 4.48 -5.15
N LYS A 226 -21.86 4.66 -3.82
CA LYS A 226 -22.60 5.81 -3.24
C LYS A 226 -21.98 7.17 -3.59
N LEU A 227 -20.66 7.23 -3.87
CA LEU A 227 -20.00 8.48 -4.24
C LEU A 227 -20.25 8.85 -5.71
N ILE A 228 -20.50 7.89 -6.59
CA ILE A 228 -20.69 8.13 -8.03
C ILE A 228 -21.84 9.11 -8.27
N SER A 229 -22.98 8.90 -7.61
CA SER A 229 -24.17 9.77 -7.74
C SER A 229 -23.98 11.19 -7.18
N LYS A 230 -22.93 11.43 -6.40
CA LYS A 230 -22.62 12.74 -5.82
C LYS A 230 -21.60 13.55 -6.64
N LEU A 231 -21.07 12.97 -7.72
CA LEU A 231 -19.98 13.52 -8.54
C LEU A 231 -20.45 13.79 -9.99
N GLU A 232 -21.69 14.28 -10.15
CA GLU A 232 -22.32 14.51 -11.47
C GLU A 232 -21.61 15.57 -12.31
N ASP A 233 -20.92 16.51 -11.66
CA ASP A 233 -20.13 17.58 -12.29
C ASP A 233 -18.69 17.15 -12.66
N LYS A 234 -18.31 15.90 -12.38
CA LYS A 234 -16.97 15.36 -12.60
C LYS A 234 -16.94 14.35 -13.75
N LYS A 235 -15.79 14.21 -14.38
CA LYS A 235 -15.54 13.13 -15.32
C LYS A 235 -15.20 11.86 -14.56
N VAL A 236 -16.19 10.97 -14.40
CA VAL A 236 -16.05 9.69 -13.71
C VAL A 236 -15.97 8.55 -14.71
N ILE A 237 -14.99 7.68 -14.52
CA ILE A 237 -14.83 6.39 -15.20
C ILE A 237 -14.97 5.31 -14.16
N THR A 238 -15.87 4.38 -14.38
CA THR A 238 -16.11 3.27 -13.47
C THR A 238 -15.35 2.03 -13.91
N TYR A 239 -14.82 1.27 -12.95
CA TYR A 239 -14.17 0.00 -13.23
C TYR A 239 -14.56 -1.06 -12.20
N GLY A 240 -14.47 -2.34 -12.59
CA GLY A 240 -14.78 -3.45 -11.69
C GLY A 240 -15.22 -4.71 -12.43
N LEU A 241 -15.78 -5.65 -11.68
CA LEU A 241 -16.36 -6.90 -12.18
C LEU A 241 -17.84 -6.77 -12.44
N SER A 242 -18.48 -5.78 -11.81
CA SER A 242 -19.92 -5.55 -11.91
C SER A 242 -20.34 -5.16 -13.34
N ALA A 243 -21.58 -5.52 -13.73
CA ALA A 243 -22.09 -5.33 -15.09
C ALA A 243 -22.11 -3.86 -15.54
N ASN A 244 -22.20 -2.92 -14.60
CA ASN A 244 -22.34 -1.50 -14.86
C ASN A 244 -21.01 -0.73 -14.95
N ALA A 245 -19.87 -1.44 -14.83
CA ALA A 245 -18.55 -0.81 -14.94
C ALA A 245 -18.21 -0.45 -16.40
N ASP A 246 -17.65 0.73 -16.63
CA ASP A 246 -17.14 1.14 -17.94
C ASP A 246 -15.95 0.30 -18.40
N VAL A 247 -15.08 -0.05 -17.47
CA VAL A 247 -13.91 -0.92 -17.66
C VAL A 247 -14.12 -2.17 -16.83
N ARG A 248 -14.47 -3.28 -17.49
CA ARG A 248 -14.94 -4.50 -16.84
C ARG A 248 -14.11 -5.72 -17.19
N ALA A 249 -13.84 -6.59 -16.19
CA ALA A 249 -13.30 -7.92 -16.40
C ALA A 249 -14.38 -9.00 -16.29
N THR A 250 -14.32 -9.96 -17.20
CA THR A 250 -15.16 -11.18 -17.22
C THR A 250 -14.28 -12.38 -17.59
N ASN A 251 -14.82 -13.61 -17.51
CA ASN A 251 -14.12 -14.84 -17.89
C ASN A 251 -12.74 -14.97 -17.23
N ILE A 252 -12.69 -14.68 -15.93
CA ILE A 252 -11.46 -14.68 -15.15
C ILE A 252 -11.01 -16.12 -14.88
N ILE A 253 -9.81 -16.47 -15.34
CA ILE A 253 -9.21 -17.78 -15.12
C ILE A 253 -7.74 -17.63 -14.67
N TYR A 254 -7.29 -18.55 -13.81
CA TYR A 254 -5.89 -18.72 -13.48
C TYR A 254 -5.31 -19.83 -14.35
N ASN A 255 -4.29 -19.52 -15.13
CA ASN A 255 -3.59 -20.48 -15.99
C ASN A 255 -2.13 -20.06 -16.19
N ASN A 256 -1.20 -21.03 -16.25
CA ASN A 256 0.22 -20.81 -16.49
C ASN A 256 0.86 -19.74 -15.58
N ASN A 257 0.54 -19.80 -14.27
CA ASN A 257 1.01 -18.85 -13.26
C ASN A 257 0.61 -17.37 -13.52
N LYS A 258 -0.49 -17.15 -14.23
CA LYS A 258 -1.02 -15.84 -14.57
C LYS A 258 -2.53 -15.80 -14.44
N MET A 259 -3.07 -14.61 -14.23
CA MET A 259 -4.50 -14.35 -14.35
C MET A 259 -4.80 -13.96 -15.80
N ASN A 260 -5.81 -14.58 -16.39
CA ASN A 260 -6.30 -14.26 -17.72
C ASN A 260 -7.75 -13.82 -17.61
N PHE A 261 -8.15 -12.80 -18.34
CA PHE A 261 -9.53 -12.32 -18.33
C PHE A 261 -9.88 -11.59 -19.61
N THR A 262 -11.17 -11.57 -19.93
CA THR A 262 -11.72 -10.76 -21.00
C THR A 262 -12.03 -9.36 -20.46
N LEU A 263 -11.37 -8.34 -21.00
CA LEU A 263 -11.61 -6.94 -20.72
C LEU A 263 -12.68 -6.40 -21.65
N SER A 264 -13.70 -5.75 -21.11
CA SER A 264 -14.68 -4.97 -21.87
C SER A 264 -14.55 -3.49 -21.52
N ILE A 265 -14.48 -2.62 -22.52
CA ILE A 265 -14.43 -1.17 -22.38
C ILE A 265 -15.67 -0.58 -23.02
N SER A 266 -16.53 0.06 -22.23
CA SER A 266 -17.73 0.75 -22.70
C SER A 266 -17.44 2.21 -22.99
N ASN A 267 -17.69 2.64 -24.20
CA ASN A 267 -17.69 4.05 -24.57
C ASN A 267 -19.12 4.60 -24.53
N ARG A 268 -19.53 5.17 -23.41
CA ARG A 268 -20.89 5.71 -23.21
C ARG A 268 -21.28 6.76 -24.24
N ARG A 269 -20.32 7.52 -24.80
CA ARG A 269 -20.61 8.55 -25.82
C ARG A 269 -20.90 7.96 -27.19
N LYS A 270 -20.25 6.82 -27.53
CA LYS A 270 -20.36 6.17 -28.84
C LYS A 270 -21.30 4.97 -28.82
N LEU A 271 -21.74 4.52 -27.64
CA LEU A 271 -22.50 3.27 -27.44
C LEU A 271 -21.77 2.03 -27.99
N GLU A 272 -20.45 2.06 -27.98
CA GLU A 272 -19.58 0.99 -28.46
C GLU A 272 -18.93 0.24 -27.29
N ILE A 273 -18.78 -1.06 -27.45
CA ILE A 273 -18.04 -1.90 -26.49
C ILE A 273 -16.88 -2.54 -27.24
N SER A 274 -15.66 -2.27 -26.77
CA SER A 274 -14.45 -2.96 -27.23
C SER A 274 -14.10 -4.09 -26.27
N SER A 275 -13.62 -5.22 -26.81
CA SER A 275 -13.23 -6.39 -26.01
C SER A 275 -11.81 -6.80 -26.33
N TYR A 276 -11.06 -7.21 -25.29
CA TYR A 276 -9.65 -7.60 -25.37
C TYR A 276 -9.35 -8.75 -24.41
N GLU A 277 -8.47 -9.66 -24.80
CA GLU A 277 -7.92 -10.66 -23.89
C GLU A 277 -6.69 -10.10 -23.18
N ILE A 278 -6.69 -10.21 -21.86
CA ILE A 278 -5.63 -9.70 -20.96
C ILE A 278 -4.96 -10.86 -20.25
N GLU A 279 -3.64 -10.85 -20.28
CA GLU A 279 -2.77 -11.68 -19.46
C GLU A 279 -2.13 -10.82 -18.39
N PHE A 280 -2.28 -11.18 -17.11
CA PHE A 280 -1.77 -10.41 -15.98
C PHE A 280 -0.90 -11.26 -15.07
N SER A 281 0.26 -10.75 -14.71
CA SER A 281 1.28 -11.48 -13.95
C SER A 281 0.96 -11.66 -12.46
N MET A 282 0.12 -10.79 -11.87
CA MET A 282 -0.22 -10.90 -10.45
C MET A 282 -1.48 -11.75 -10.25
N ILE A 283 -1.52 -12.48 -9.14
CA ILE A 283 -2.56 -13.45 -8.82
C ILE A 283 -3.59 -12.85 -7.87
N GLY A 284 -4.85 -13.25 -8.04
CA GLY A 284 -5.96 -12.86 -7.16
C GLY A 284 -6.90 -11.84 -7.77
N ILE A 285 -8.16 -11.94 -7.40
CA ILE A 285 -9.25 -11.07 -7.89
C ILE A 285 -9.00 -9.61 -7.54
N HIS A 286 -8.52 -9.32 -6.33
CA HIS A 286 -8.16 -7.98 -5.91
C HIS A 286 -7.08 -7.34 -6.81
N ASN A 287 -6.16 -8.13 -7.35
CA ASN A 287 -5.16 -7.66 -8.29
C ASN A 287 -5.75 -7.40 -9.68
N ILE A 288 -6.78 -8.15 -10.11
CA ILE A 288 -7.54 -7.81 -11.32
C ILE A 288 -8.20 -6.44 -11.16
N GLN A 289 -8.80 -6.14 -10.00
CA GLN A 289 -9.36 -4.81 -9.74
C GLN A 289 -8.29 -3.71 -9.81
N ASN A 290 -7.07 -3.94 -9.28
CA ASN A 290 -5.94 -3.02 -9.42
C ASN A 290 -5.51 -2.85 -10.89
N ALA A 291 -5.54 -3.93 -11.69
CA ALA A 291 -5.29 -3.88 -13.13
C ALA A 291 -6.36 -3.07 -13.87
N LEU A 292 -7.65 -3.25 -13.54
CA LEU A 292 -8.75 -2.48 -14.13
C LEU A 292 -8.65 -0.98 -13.82
N ALA A 293 -8.25 -0.61 -12.59
CA ALA A 293 -7.93 0.77 -12.23
C ALA A 293 -6.82 1.36 -13.11
N THR A 294 -5.78 0.56 -13.36
CA THR A 294 -4.66 0.92 -14.22
C THR A 294 -5.09 1.09 -15.66
N ILE A 295 -5.91 0.16 -16.19
CA ILE A 295 -6.48 0.24 -17.54
C ILE A 295 -7.35 1.49 -17.70
N ALA A 296 -8.27 1.75 -16.75
CA ALA A 296 -9.12 2.93 -16.76
C ALA A 296 -8.31 4.22 -16.80
N THR A 297 -7.25 4.30 -16.00
CA THR A 297 -6.31 5.43 -15.99
C THR A 297 -5.57 5.55 -17.33
N GLY A 298 -5.08 4.44 -17.89
CA GLY A 298 -4.35 4.41 -19.16
C GLY A 298 -5.18 4.88 -20.34
N ILE A 299 -6.46 4.50 -20.38
CA ILE A 299 -7.41 4.95 -21.41
C ILE A 299 -7.56 6.48 -21.36
N GLU A 300 -7.71 7.06 -20.17
CA GLU A 300 -7.82 8.51 -19.99
C GLU A 300 -6.54 9.26 -20.37
N LEU A 301 -5.40 8.66 -20.13
CA LEU A 301 -4.10 9.16 -20.57
C LEU A 301 -3.84 8.91 -22.07
N LYS A 302 -4.78 8.30 -22.78
CA LYS A 302 -4.68 7.93 -24.20
C LYS A 302 -3.50 7.00 -24.51
N ILE A 303 -3.14 6.14 -23.56
CA ILE A 303 -2.12 5.12 -23.76
C ILE A 303 -2.72 3.99 -24.62
N PRO A 304 -2.05 3.55 -25.67
CA PRO A 304 -2.52 2.46 -26.52
C PRO A 304 -2.74 1.18 -25.72
N ILE A 305 -3.86 0.49 -25.96
CA ILE A 305 -4.26 -0.71 -25.18
C ILE A 305 -3.18 -1.80 -25.20
N GLU A 306 -2.49 -1.99 -26.34
CA GLU A 306 -1.43 -3.00 -26.43
C GLU A 306 -0.23 -2.70 -25.51
N LYS A 307 0.06 -1.43 -25.25
CA LYS A 307 1.09 -1.04 -24.29
C LYS A 307 0.63 -1.29 -22.86
N ILE A 308 -0.64 -1.01 -22.54
CA ILE A 308 -1.23 -1.34 -21.23
C ILE A 308 -1.18 -2.85 -20.98
N LYS A 309 -1.57 -3.66 -21.97
CA LYS A 309 -1.48 -5.13 -21.94
C LYS A 309 -0.05 -5.60 -21.63
N ASN A 310 0.93 -5.03 -22.33
CA ASN A 310 2.33 -5.39 -22.11
C ASN A 310 2.78 -5.07 -20.68
N THR A 311 2.43 -3.90 -20.14
CA THR A 311 2.74 -3.53 -18.76
C THR A 311 2.15 -4.52 -17.76
N LEU A 312 0.88 -4.91 -17.92
CA LEU A 312 0.23 -5.88 -17.04
C LEU A 312 0.90 -7.26 -17.11
N LYS A 313 1.26 -7.69 -18.31
CA LYS A 313 1.93 -8.98 -18.56
C LYS A 313 3.33 -9.05 -17.92
N THR A 314 4.08 -7.95 -17.93
CA THR A 314 5.48 -7.88 -17.48
C THR A 314 5.67 -7.33 -16.08
N PHE A 315 4.61 -6.94 -15.37
CA PHE A 315 4.71 -6.36 -14.04
C PHE A 315 5.26 -7.38 -13.03
N THR A 316 6.33 -7.01 -12.33
CA THR A 316 7.04 -7.89 -11.38
C THR A 316 6.57 -7.78 -9.93
N GLY A 317 5.49 -7.02 -9.69
CA GLY A 317 4.92 -6.84 -8.36
C GLY A 317 5.60 -5.78 -7.51
N VAL A 318 5.18 -5.71 -6.26
CA VAL A 318 5.68 -4.82 -5.21
C VAL A 318 6.19 -5.68 -4.07
N GLN A 319 7.26 -5.24 -3.40
CA GLN A 319 7.78 -5.96 -2.23
C GLN A 319 6.68 -6.11 -1.17
N ARG A 320 6.63 -7.28 -0.55
CA ARG A 320 5.65 -7.63 0.46
C ARG A 320 4.19 -7.59 -0.03
N ARG A 321 3.92 -7.80 -1.33
CA ARG A 321 2.56 -7.93 -1.90
C ARG A 321 2.50 -9.22 -2.68
N PHE A 322 2.15 -10.30 -1.99
CA PHE A 322 2.14 -11.67 -2.50
C PHE A 322 3.48 -12.04 -3.17
N GLN A 323 4.56 -11.63 -2.53
CA GLN A 323 5.92 -11.77 -3.06
C GLN A 323 6.47 -13.16 -2.78
N ASN A 324 6.90 -13.87 -3.82
CA ASN A 324 7.69 -15.09 -3.64
C ASN A 324 9.08 -14.69 -3.12
N VAL A 325 9.48 -15.22 -1.96
CA VAL A 325 10.75 -14.91 -1.28
C VAL A 325 11.64 -16.14 -1.08
N GLY A 326 11.17 -17.35 -1.44
CA GLY A 326 11.95 -18.57 -1.32
C GLY A 326 11.19 -19.81 -1.76
N ASN A 327 11.93 -20.93 -1.83
CA ASN A 327 11.38 -22.25 -2.15
C ASN A 327 12.09 -23.32 -1.32
N PHE A 328 11.33 -24.15 -0.61
CA PHE A 328 11.86 -25.27 0.16
C PHE A 328 11.20 -26.57 -0.26
N LYS A 329 11.97 -27.52 -0.83
CA LYS A 329 11.47 -28.82 -1.30
C LYS A 329 10.20 -28.72 -2.15
N ASN A 330 10.19 -27.83 -3.12
CA ASN A 330 9.04 -27.47 -3.97
C ASN A 330 7.85 -26.78 -3.24
N THR A 331 8.03 -26.34 -2.01
CA THR A 331 7.07 -25.50 -1.29
C THR A 331 7.42 -24.04 -1.50
N THR A 332 6.48 -23.24 -1.96
CA THR A 332 6.68 -21.80 -2.18
C THR A 332 6.51 -21.01 -0.88
N ILE A 333 7.43 -20.09 -0.61
CA ILE A 333 7.36 -19.17 0.53
C ILE A 333 6.98 -17.79 0.04
N ILE A 334 5.87 -17.26 0.56
CA ILE A 334 5.29 -15.96 0.17
C ILE A 334 5.37 -14.97 1.34
N ASP A 335 5.78 -13.74 1.07
CA ASP A 335 5.69 -12.60 2.00
C ASP A 335 4.58 -11.66 1.54
N ASP A 336 3.61 -11.38 2.43
CA ASP A 336 2.52 -10.45 2.16
C ASP A 336 2.30 -9.48 3.34
N TYR A 337 2.07 -8.22 3.00
CA TYR A 337 1.83 -7.16 3.97
C TYR A 337 0.44 -7.23 4.62
N GLY A 338 -0.43 -8.12 4.17
CA GLY A 338 -1.80 -8.28 4.64
C GLY A 338 -1.89 -8.37 6.15
N HIS A 339 -2.56 -7.41 6.75
CA HIS A 339 -2.71 -7.27 8.19
C HIS A 339 -4.15 -6.90 8.60
N HIS A 340 -5.03 -6.68 7.63
CA HIS A 340 -6.47 -6.53 7.79
C HIS A 340 -7.18 -7.81 7.36
N PRO A 341 -8.30 -8.22 7.99
CA PRO A 341 -9.01 -9.47 7.63
C PRO A 341 -9.33 -9.60 6.14
N VAL A 342 -9.74 -8.51 5.49
CA VAL A 342 -10.02 -8.48 4.04
C VAL A 342 -8.77 -8.79 3.22
N GLU A 343 -7.61 -8.23 3.59
CA GLU A 343 -6.33 -8.47 2.91
C GLU A 343 -5.86 -9.92 3.11
N ILE A 344 -5.98 -10.45 4.34
CA ILE A 344 -5.62 -11.83 4.68
C ILE A 344 -6.47 -12.80 3.84
N ASN A 345 -7.77 -12.61 3.82
CA ASN A 345 -8.68 -13.44 3.01
C ASN A 345 -8.30 -13.38 1.52
N ALA A 346 -8.05 -12.19 0.98
CA ALA A 346 -7.66 -12.01 -0.41
C ALA A 346 -6.32 -12.70 -0.75
N ALA A 347 -5.33 -12.62 0.15
CA ALA A 347 -4.04 -13.27 -0.02
C ALA A 347 -4.16 -14.81 0.07
N LEU A 348 -4.94 -15.33 1.01
CA LEU A 348 -5.18 -16.76 1.15
C LEU A 348 -5.97 -17.32 -0.04
N ALA A 349 -7.00 -16.60 -0.52
CA ALA A 349 -7.73 -16.99 -1.73
C ALA A 349 -6.80 -17.01 -2.96
N ALA A 350 -5.87 -16.06 -3.10
CA ALA A 350 -4.86 -16.07 -4.15
C ALA A 350 -3.90 -17.29 -4.00
N ALA A 351 -3.48 -17.62 -2.78
CA ALA A 351 -2.69 -18.82 -2.52
C ALA A 351 -3.45 -20.11 -2.88
N ARG A 352 -4.75 -20.18 -2.61
CA ARG A 352 -5.59 -21.31 -2.95
C ARG A 352 -5.74 -21.52 -4.47
N LEU A 353 -5.72 -20.44 -5.27
CA LEU A 353 -5.65 -20.57 -6.74
C LEU A 353 -4.35 -21.22 -7.21
N LEU A 354 -3.22 -20.94 -6.53
CA LEU A 354 -1.92 -21.56 -6.84
C LEU A 354 -1.87 -23.04 -6.45
N THR A 355 -2.47 -23.39 -5.34
CA THR A 355 -2.42 -24.76 -4.79
C THR A 355 -3.81 -25.25 -4.40
N PRO A 356 -4.67 -25.66 -5.36
CA PRO A 356 -6.04 -26.06 -5.06
C PRO A 356 -6.15 -27.32 -4.16
N LYS A 357 -5.12 -28.18 -4.15
CA LYS A 357 -5.16 -29.48 -3.48
C LYS A 357 -4.17 -29.65 -2.32
N ASN A 358 -3.11 -28.81 -2.28
CA ASN A 358 -2.08 -28.91 -1.25
C ASN A 358 -2.35 -27.95 -0.10
N LYS A 359 -1.53 -28.01 0.94
CA LYS A 359 -1.75 -27.21 2.15
C LYS A 359 -1.30 -25.76 1.96
N ILE A 360 -2.05 -24.87 2.58
CA ILE A 360 -1.65 -23.50 2.82
C ILE A 360 -1.35 -23.35 4.31
N ILE A 361 -0.10 -23.06 4.63
CA ILE A 361 0.42 -22.84 5.97
C ILE A 361 0.57 -21.33 6.14
N SER A 362 -0.35 -20.72 6.89
CA SER A 362 -0.33 -19.30 7.20
C SER A 362 0.50 -19.03 8.45
N ILE A 363 1.47 -18.12 8.38
CA ILE A 363 2.21 -17.57 9.52
C ILE A 363 1.77 -16.11 9.64
N PHE A 364 1.01 -15.79 10.68
CA PHE A 364 0.43 -14.47 10.84
C PHE A 364 1.01 -13.75 12.06
N GLN A 365 1.51 -12.54 11.83
CA GLN A 365 1.88 -11.59 12.89
C GLN A 365 0.82 -10.50 12.99
N PRO A 366 -0.08 -10.56 14.00
CA PRO A 366 -1.05 -9.51 14.21
C PRO A 366 -0.36 -8.15 14.43
N HIS A 367 -0.99 -7.07 13.98
CA HIS A 367 -0.41 -5.73 14.03
C HIS A 367 -1.36 -4.76 14.73
N ARG A 368 -0.97 -4.24 15.89
CA ARG A 368 -1.71 -3.42 16.86
C ARG A 368 -2.80 -4.18 17.62
N TYR A 369 -2.84 -3.98 18.90
CA TYR A 369 -3.87 -4.55 19.77
C TYR A 369 -5.24 -3.92 19.52
N SER A 370 -5.30 -2.62 19.24
CA SER A 370 -6.53 -1.91 18.89
C SER A 370 -7.21 -2.52 17.67
N ARG A 371 -6.46 -2.86 16.61
CA ARG A 371 -7.03 -3.50 15.41
C ARG A 371 -7.58 -4.89 15.70
N ILE A 372 -6.88 -5.70 16.50
CA ILE A 372 -7.41 -7.02 16.91
C ILE A 372 -8.73 -6.84 17.64
N LYS A 373 -8.82 -5.88 18.58
CA LYS A 373 -10.03 -5.59 19.34
C LYS A 373 -11.20 -5.19 18.41
N ASP A 374 -10.95 -4.25 17.53
CA ASP A 374 -12.01 -3.66 16.69
C ASP A 374 -12.54 -4.63 15.63
N LEU A 375 -11.69 -5.58 15.18
CA LEU A 375 -11.98 -6.52 14.09
C LEU A 375 -11.89 -7.99 14.55
N PHE A 376 -12.07 -8.27 15.83
CA PHE A 376 -11.81 -9.60 16.40
C PHE A 376 -12.59 -10.72 15.69
N ASN A 377 -13.88 -10.51 15.46
CA ASN A 377 -14.74 -11.49 14.81
C ASN A 377 -14.36 -11.71 13.33
N ASP A 378 -13.96 -10.63 12.64
CA ASP A 378 -13.51 -10.71 11.26
C ASP A 378 -12.19 -11.46 11.15
N PHE A 379 -11.25 -11.26 12.09
CA PHE A 379 -10.04 -12.05 12.19
C PHE A 379 -10.32 -13.54 12.43
N CYS A 380 -11.31 -13.86 13.26
CA CYS A 380 -11.68 -15.25 13.54
C CYS A 380 -12.25 -15.98 12.32
N SER A 381 -12.67 -15.28 11.27
CA SER A 381 -13.28 -15.86 10.07
C SER A 381 -12.45 -15.71 8.78
N CYS A 382 -11.35 -14.95 8.78
CA CYS A 382 -10.62 -14.63 7.54
C CYS A 382 -9.58 -15.69 7.11
N PHE A 383 -9.34 -16.73 7.92
CA PHE A 383 -8.33 -17.77 7.64
C PHE A 383 -8.90 -19.07 7.03
N ASN A 384 -10.14 -19.07 6.54
CA ASN A 384 -10.81 -20.31 6.09
C ASN A 384 -10.10 -21.03 4.94
N ASP A 385 -9.33 -20.32 4.10
CA ASP A 385 -8.53 -20.92 3.03
C ASP A 385 -7.16 -21.46 3.50
N ALA A 386 -6.76 -21.22 4.77
CA ALA A 386 -5.55 -21.78 5.35
C ALA A 386 -5.81 -23.13 6.01
N ASP A 387 -4.98 -24.13 5.74
CA ASP A 387 -5.05 -25.44 6.39
C ASP A 387 -4.42 -25.43 7.78
N TYR A 388 -3.39 -24.60 7.99
CA TYR A 388 -2.71 -24.36 9.25
C TYR A 388 -2.50 -22.87 9.47
N VAL A 389 -2.71 -22.42 10.71
CA VAL A 389 -2.46 -21.04 11.13
C VAL A 389 -1.51 -21.00 12.31
N PHE A 390 -0.34 -20.43 12.10
CA PHE A 390 0.64 -20.13 13.15
C PHE A 390 0.58 -18.65 13.49
N LEU A 391 0.19 -18.34 14.72
CA LEU A 391 0.12 -16.97 15.22
C LEU A 391 1.41 -16.63 15.97
N LEU A 392 2.04 -15.52 15.61
CA LEU A 392 3.18 -14.94 16.31
C LEU A 392 2.72 -13.85 17.29
N ASP A 393 3.64 -13.34 18.11
CA ASP A 393 3.37 -12.20 18.98
C ASP A 393 2.83 -11.00 18.21
N VAL A 394 1.91 -10.26 18.82
CA VAL A 394 1.39 -9.01 18.28
C VAL A 394 2.53 -8.02 18.10
N TYR A 395 2.66 -7.44 16.94
CA TYR A 395 3.52 -6.29 16.71
C TYR A 395 2.81 -5.03 17.22
N PRO A 396 3.29 -4.42 18.33
CA PRO A 396 2.51 -3.41 19.05
C PRO A 396 2.42 -2.06 18.31
N ALA A 397 3.39 -1.73 17.45
CA ALA A 397 3.46 -0.45 16.75
C ALA A 397 3.31 0.78 17.67
N GLY A 398 3.84 0.69 18.90
CA GLY A 398 3.78 1.76 19.91
C GLY A 398 2.56 1.72 20.84
N GLU A 399 1.70 0.72 20.69
CA GLU A 399 0.60 0.48 21.62
C GLU A 399 1.03 -0.37 22.81
N GLU A 400 0.38 -0.17 23.97
CA GLU A 400 0.51 -1.05 25.10
C GLU A 400 -0.33 -2.33 24.90
N PRO A 401 0.08 -3.47 25.49
CA PRO A 401 -0.70 -4.70 25.43
C PRO A 401 -2.13 -4.52 25.95
N LEU A 402 -3.10 -5.09 25.26
CA LEU A 402 -4.51 -5.01 25.61
C LEU A 402 -5.02 -6.40 26.00
N LYS A 403 -5.35 -6.58 27.28
CA LYS A 403 -5.86 -7.85 27.82
C LYS A 403 -7.09 -8.33 27.06
N GLY A 404 -7.08 -9.59 26.64
CA GLY A 404 -8.16 -10.21 25.87
C GLY A 404 -8.03 -10.04 24.34
N PHE A 405 -6.96 -9.37 23.87
CA PHE A 405 -6.69 -9.16 22.44
C PHE A 405 -5.23 -9.45 22.07
N GLU A 406 -4.65 -10.42 22.75
CA GLU A 406 -3.33 -10.96 22.45
C GLU A 406 -3.43 -12.11 21.41
N SER A 407 -2.30 -12.57 20.91
CA SER A 407 -2.29 -13.65 19.90
C SER A 407 -2.90 -14.96 20.40
N ASN A 408 -2.79 -15.24 21.70
CA ASN A 408 -3.41 -16.43 22.29
C ASN A 408 -4.93 -16.31 22.39
N ASP A 409 -5.46 -15.09 22.60
CA ASP A 409 -6.90 -14.84 22.57
C ASP A 409 -7.45 -15.03 21.16
N LEU A 410 -6.73 -14.54 20.15
CA LEU A 410 -7.06 -14.72 18.74
C LEU A 410 -7.03 -16.21 18.36
N LYS A 411 -6.03 -16.99 18.82
CA LYS A 411 -6.00 -18.45 18.65
C LYS A 411 -7.28 -19.08 19.17
N ASN A 412 -7.67 -18.76 20.39
CA ASN A 412 -8.88 -19.29 21.00
C ASN A 412 -10.15 -18.86 20.23
N GLY A 413 -10.18 -17.64 19.70
CA GLY A 413 -11.23 -17.16 18.81
C GLY A 413 -11.33 -18.01 17.54
N LEU A 414 -10.24 -18.21 16.82
CA LEU A 414 -10.19 -19.03 15.60
C LEU A 414 -10.65 -20.48 15.85
N LEU A 415 -10.21 -21.10 16.92
CA LEU A 415 -10.65 -22.46 17.32
C LEU A 415 -12.16 -22.47 17.60
N LYS A 416 -12.68 -21.46 18.29
CA LYS A 416 -14.12 -21.35 18.57
C LYS A 416 -14.96 -21.14 17.31
N TYR A 417 -14.40 -20.48 16.28
CA TYR A 417 -15.03 -20.28 14.96
C TYR A 417 -14.87 -21.50 14.04
N GLY A 418 -14.25 -22.59 14.53
CA GLY A 418 -14.20 -23.89 13.84
C GLY A 418 -12.90 -24.17 13.08
N HIS A 419 -11.91 -23.29 13.10
CA HIS A 419 -10.61 -23.58 12.51
C HIS A 419 -9.88 -24.66 13.33
N LYS A 420 -9.45 -25.76 12.70
CA LYS A 420 -8.97 -26.95 13.44
C LYS A 420 -7.48 -26.88 13.81
N ASN A 421 -6.66 -26.27 12.97
CA ASN A 421 -5.20 -26.29 13.07
C ASN A 421 -4.64 -24.88 13.33
N VAL A 422 -4.80 -24.41 14.56
CA VAL A 422 -4.29 -23.09 14.99
C VAL A 422 -3.34 -23.24 16.18
N SER A 423 -2.16 -22.66 16.07
CA SER A 423 -1.16 -22.68 17.13
C SER A 423 -0.57 -21.28 17.36
N TYR A 424 -0.40 -20.91 18.61
CA TYR A 424 0.43 -19.76 18.99
C TYR A 424 1.88 -20.23 19.15
N ILE A 425 2.81 -19.47 18.58
CA ILE A 425 4.22 -19.81 18.46
C ILE A 425 5.08 -18.74 19.15
N GLU A 426 5.80 -19.17 20.19
CA GLU A 426 6.62 -18.27 21.04
C GLU A 426 8.02 -17.98 20.47
N SER A 427 8.51 -18.81 19.54
CA SER A 427 9.88 -18.64 19.00
C SER A 427 10.05 -19.15 17.59
N ASN A 428 11.01 -18.60 16.84
CA ASN A 428 11.34 -19.07 15.49
C ASN A 428 11.76 -20.55 15.49
N LYS A 429 12.47 -21.03 16.50
CA LYS A 429 12.84 -22.46 16.59
C LYS A 429 11.62 -23.36 16.71
N ALA A 430 10.62 -22.97 17.49
CA ALA A 430 9.36 -23.70 17.59
C ALA A 430 8.60 -23.66 16.27
N LEU A 431 8.55 -22.51 15.58
CA LEU A 431 7.93 -22.36 14.27
C LEU A 431 8.52 -23.33 13.24
N ILE A 432 9.84 -23.37 13.10
CA ILE A 432 10.54 -24.24 12.16
C ILE A 432 10.20 -25.72 12.45
N ARG A 433 10.29 -26.12 13.73
CA ARG A 433 9.98 -27.51 14.13
C ARG A 433 8.53 -27.88 13.79
N GLU A 434 7.56 -27.01 14.02
CA GLU A 434 6.16 -27.29 13.72
C GLU A 434 5.91 -27.34 12.19
N ILE A 435 6.52 -26.43 11.42
CA ILE A 435 6.44 -26.46 9.95
C ILE A 435 7.00 -27.79 9.41
N LEU A 436 8.19 -28.21 9.85
CA LEU A 436 8.85 -29.41 9.35
C LEU A 436 8.05 -30.72 9.61
N LYS A 437 7.15 -30.73 10.62
CA LYS A 437 6.28 -31.88 10.88
C LYS A 437 5.14 -32.03 9.87
N ILE A 438 4.71 -30.93 9.24
CA ILE A 438 3.47 -30.89 8.47
C ILE A 438 3.67 -30.59 6.98
N ILE A 439 4.82 -30.01 6.62
CA ILE A 439 5.13 -29.55 5.26
C ILE A 439 5.25 -30.73 4.28
N SER A 440 4.69 -30.56 3.10
CA SER A 440 4.77 -31.49 1.99
C SER A 440 5.15 -30.75 0.70
N PRO A 441 5.72 -31.41 -0.32
CA PRO A 441 6.01 -30.78 -1.60
C PRO A 441 4.76 -30.14 -2.22
N HIS A 442 4.95 -28.97 -2.83
CA HIS A 442 3.91 -28.14 -3.47
C HIS A 442 2.93 -27.46 -2.51
N ASP A 443 3.16 -27.52 -1.19
CA ASP A 443 2.47 -26.67 -0.24
C ASP A 443 2.84 -25.20 -0.44
N ILE A 444 2.09 -24.30 0.17
CA ILE A 444 2.42 -22.87 0.24
C ILE A 444 2.58 -22.48 1.70
N ILE A 445 3.67 -21.79 2.01
CA ILE A 445 3.83 -21.06 3.26
C ILE A 445 3.61 -19.58 2.94
N ILE A 446 2.66 -18.95 3.62
CA ILE A 446 2.40 -17.51 3.47
C ILE A 446 2.62 -16.79 4.79
N CYS A 447 3.56 -15.83 4.79
CA CYS A 447 3.86 -14.96 5.92
C CYS A 447 3.04 -13.67 5.77
N LEU A 448 2.15 -13.40 6.73
CA LEU A 448 1.17 -12.31 6.70
C LEU A 448 1.42 -11.31 7.83
N GLY A 449 1.48 -10.01 7.51
CA GLY A 449 1.54 -8.95 8.51
C GLY A 449 2.34 -7.72 8.12
N ALA A 450 2.00 -6.57 8.73
CA ALA A 450 2.65 -5.28 8.48
C ALA A 450 3.93 -5.06 9.32
N GLY A 451 4.18 -5.91 10.31
CA GLY A 451 5.28 -5.78 11.26
C GLY A 451 6.62 -6.38 10.78
N SER A 452 7.29 -7.06 11.70
CA SER A 452 8.63 -7.64 11.47
C SER A 452 8.61 -9.02 10.80
N ILE A 453 7.47 -9.58 10.48
CA ILE A 453 7.28 -10.91 9.88
C ILE A 453 8.11 -11.11 8.60
N THR A 454 8.29 -10.06 7.80
CA THR A 454 9.17 -10.07 6.61
C THR A 454 10.57 -10.57 6.89
N LYS A 455 11.13 -10.35 8.10
CA LYS A 455 12.45 -10.88 8.46
C LYS A 455 12.42 -12.39 8.54
N ILE A 456 11.34 -12.94 9.10
CA ILE A 456 11.10 -14.38 9.17
C ILE A 456 10.93 -14.94 7.76
N ALA A 457 10.07 -14.34 6.94
CA ALA A 457 9.82 -14.75 5.57
C ALA A 457 11.13 -14.87 4.76
N ASN A 458 12.02 -13.86 4.84
CA ASN A 458 13.27 -13.82 4.12
C ASN A 458 14.36 -14.79 4.63
N THR A 459 14.24 -15.30 5.85
CA THR A 459 15.21 -16.27 6.42
C THR A 459 14.65 -17.70 6.44
N LEU A 460 13.34 -17.85 6.25
CA LEU A 460 12.63 -19.10 6.47
C LEU A 460 13.16 -20.28 5.64
N GLU A 461 13.46 -20.04 4.36
CA GLU A 461 14.05 -21.06 3.47
C GLU A 461 15.34 -21.63 4.06
N LYS A 462 16.26 -20.75 4.46
CA LYS A 462 17.54 -21.14 5.06
C LYS A 462 17.36 -21.85 6.39
N GLU A 463 16.44 -21.35 7.22
CA GLU A 463 16.16 -21.94 8.54
C GLU A 463 15.51 -23.33 8.42
N LEU A 464 14.64 -23.55 7.42
CA LEU A 464 14.06 -24.87 7.12
C LEU A 464 15.14 -25.85 6.64
N HIS A 465 16.09 -25.41 5.81
CA HIS A 465 17.22 -26.25 5.40
C HIS A 465 18.14 -26.62 6.57
N ASN A 466 18.34 -25.73 7.53
CA ASN A 466 19.20 -25.99 8.70
C ASN A 466 18.50 -26.86 9.75
N GLY A 467 17.17 -26.94 9.75
CA GLY A 467 16.37 -27.72 10.71
C GLY A 467 15.93 -29.09 10.18
N SER A 468 16.18 -29.41 8.90
CA SER A 468 15.72 -30.63 8.22
C SER A 468 16.72 -31.78 8.27
#